data_85f11d1583977f5dbebeae70b7be9b43
#
_entry.id   85f11d1583977f5dbebeae70b7be9b43
#
_cell.length_a   1.000
_cell.length_b   1.000
_cell.length_c   1.000
_cell.angle_alpha   90.00
_cell.angle_beta   90.00
_cell.angle_gamma   90.00
#
_symmetry.space_group_name_H-M   'P 1'
#
loop_
_entity.id
_entity.type
_entity.pdbx_description
1 polymer ?
#
loop_
_entity_poly.entity_id
_entity_poly.type
_entity_poly.pdbx_seq_one_letter_code
_entity_poly.pdbx_strand_id
1 'polypeptide(L)'
;MFSLFYGLWKYMFNKDEFRVLILGVDKAGKTTLLEKLKSIYLKGEGLPHDRVVPTVGLNIGRIEDANAKLVFWDLGGQVGLRTIWEKYYEEAHAVIYVIDAAAASSFEDSKSTLEKVLRHEHLRGAPLLIVANKQDLSGVITDEELARYLHLKELNERPYMFEAVSAYDGRGIKSGLDWLVEQIERSKRTEALRARAGVAGQI
;
A
#
# COMPACT_ATOMS: atom_id res chain seq x y z
N MET A 1 37.34 -14.06 -14.37
CA MET A 1 36.61 -13.07 -15.21
C MET A 1 35.10 -13.29 -15.23
N PHE A 2 34.59 -14.50 -15.33
CA PHE A 2 33.14 -14.77 -15.34
C PHE A 2 32.38 -14.34 -14.08
N SER A 3 32.99 -14.38 -12.90
CA SER A 3 32.32 -14.03 -11.63
C SER A 3 32.03 -12.53 -11.49
N LEU A 4 32.89 -11.67 -12.02
CA LEU A 4 32.69 -10.21 -12.04
C LEU A 4 31.57 -9.78 -12.98
N PHE A 5 31.50 -10.37 -14.18
CA PHE A 5 30.43 -10.15 -15.14
C PHE A 5 29.09 -10.68 -14.60
N TYR A 6 29.07 -11.84 -13.95
CA TYR A 6 27.88 -12.40 -13.33
C TYR A 6 27.39 -11.53 -12.15
N GLY A 7 28.33 -11.01 -11.31
CA GLY A 7 28.01 -10.09 -10.22
C GLY A 7 27.45 -8.74 -10.75
N LEU A 8 28.08 -8.18 -11.78
CA LEU A 8 27.63 -6.94 -12.41
C LEU A 8 26.27 -7.14 -13.12
N TRP A 9 26.10 -8.27 -13.83
CA TRP A 9 24.83 -8.61 -14.48
C TRP A 9 23.71 -8.81 -13.45
N LYS A 10 23.97 -9.52 -12.35
CA LYS A 10 23.03 -9.69 -11.25
C LYS A 10 22.69 -8.36 -10.57
N TYR A 11 23.66 -7.47 -10.40
CA TYR A 11 23.44 -6.12 -9.85
C TYR A 11 22.61 -5.23 -10.78
N MET A 12 22.84 -5.31 -12.11
CA MET A 12 22.10 -4.52 -13.12
C MET A 12 20.67 -5.03 -13.36
N PHE A 13 20.39 -6.31 -13.12
CA PHE A 13 19.09 -6.94 -13.44
C PHE A 13 18.30 -7.38 -12.21
N ASN A 14 18.83 -7.21 -10.98
CA ASN A 14 18.08 -7.52 -9.77
C ASN A 14 17.24 -6.30 -9.40
N LYS A 15 15.95 -6.34 -9.77
CA LYS A 15 15.00 -5.32 -9.32
C LYS A 15 14.84 -5.40 -7.80
N ASP A 16 14.86 -4.26 -7.14
CA ASP A 16 14.57 -4.17 -5.71
C ASP A 16 13.15 -4.65 -5.42
N GLU A 17 13.00 -5.43 -4.36
CA GLU A 17 11.71 -5.89 -3.87
C GLU A 17 11.22 -4.99 -2.74
N PHE A 18 10.05 -4.37 -2.93
CA PHE A 18 9.42 -3.51 -1.93
C PHE A 18 8.14 -4.14 -1.40
N ARG A 19 7.98 -4.18 -0.09
CA ARG A 19 6.80 -4.68 0.60
C ARG A 19 5.88 -3.53 0.96
N VAL A 20 4.65 -3.58 0.47
CA VAL A 20 3.65 -2.52 0.65
C VAL A 20 2.45 -3.09 1.39
N LEU A 21 2.11 -2.49 2.53
CA LEU A 21 0.90 -2.85 3.27
C LEU A 21 -0.32 -2.21 2.62
N ILE A 22 -1.40 -2.98 2.46
CA ILE A 22 -2.73 -2.46 2.13
C ILE A 22 -3.60 -2.59 3.38
N LEU A 23 -3.87 -1.48 4.03
CA LEU A 23 -4.62 -1.36 5.27
C LEU A 23 -5.92 -0.56 5.05
N GLY A 24 -6.81 -0.64 6.01
CA GLY A 24 -8.09 0.07 6.01
C GLY A 24 -9.18 -0.79 6.66
N VAL A 25 -10.28 -0.18 7.04
CA VAL A 25 -11.39 -0.88 7.68
C VAL A 25 -12.05 -1.90 6.77
N ASP A 26 -12.96 -2.71 7.32
CA ASP A 26 -13.70 -3.70 6.54
C ASP A 26 -14.50 -3.04 5.40
N LYS A 27 -14.60 -3.73 4.26
CA LYS A 27 -15.33 -3.27 3.05
C LYS A 27 -14.80 -2.00 2.38
N ALA A 28 -13.65 -1.48 2.76
CA ALA A 28 -13.04 -0.31 2.11
C ALA A 28 -12.61 -0.58 0.65
N GLY A 29 -12.53 -1.85 0.23
CA GLY A 29 -12.15 -2.23 -1.15
C GLY A 29 -10.66 -2.53 -1.32
N LYS A 30 -9.95 -2.89 -0.25
CA LYS A 30 -8.51 -3.23 -0.25
C LYS A 30 -8.16 -4.35 -1.24
N THR A 31 -8.85 -5.47 -1.12
CA THR A 31 -8.64 -6.63 -2.00
C THR A 31 -9.05 -6.32 -3.44
N THR A 32 -10.12 -5.56 -3.65
CA THR A 32 -10.52 -5.10 -4.97
C THR A 32 -9.44 -4.23 -5.60
N LEU A 33 -8.83 -3.33 -4.82
CA LEU A 33 -7.69 -2.52 -5.26
C LEU A 33 -6.51 -3.40 -5.66
N LEU A 34 -6.15 -4.40 -4.86
CA LEU A 34 -5.06 -5.32 -5.17
C LEU A 34 -5.33 -6.12 -6.46
N GLU A 35 -6.55 -6.65 -6.63
CA GLU A 35 -6.92 -7.39 -7.83
C GLU A 35 -6.93 -6.48 -9.08
N LYS A 36 -7.34 -5.22 -8.92
CA LYS A 36 -7.26 -4.23 -10.00
C LYS A 36 -5.82 -3.90 -10.38
N LEU A 37 -4.93 -3.75 -9.39
CA LEU A 37 -3.49 -3.61 -9.63
C LEU A 37 -2.93 -4.78 -10.42
N LYS A 38 -3.23 -6.03 -10.02
CA LYS A 38 -2.84 -7.22 -10.79
C LYS A 38 -3.37 -7.16 -12.23
N SER A 39 -4.63 -6.81 -12.42
CA SER A 39 -5.24 -6.69 -13.75
C SER A 39 -4.52 -5.67 -14.65
N ILE A 40 -4.09 -4.53 -14.08
CA ILE A 40 -3.39 -3.47 -14.82
C ILE A 40 -1.96 -3.92 -15.20
N TYR A 41 -1.21 -4.51 -14.27
CA TYR A 41 0.22 -4.77 -14.42
C TYR A 41 0.56 -6.19 -14.89
N LEU A 42 -0.33 -7.17 -14.69
CA LEU A 42 -0.15 -8.57 -15.07
C LEU A 42 -1.07 -9.00 -16.24
N LYS A 43 -1.43 -8.08 -17.14
CA LYS A 43 -2.19 -8.35 -18.37
C LYS A 43 -3.50 -9.14 -18.15
N GLY A 44 -4.26 -8.77 -17.10
CA GLY A 44 -5.58 -9.33 -16.86
C GLY A 44 -5.65 -10.50 -15.88
N GLU A 45 -4.59 -10.79 -15.14
CA GLU A 45 -4.58 -11.88 -14.13
C GLU A 45 -5.37 -11.57 -12.84
N GLY A 46 -5.88 -10.34 -12.67
CA GLY A 46 -6.68 -9.97 -11.50
C GLY A 46 -8.06 -10.65 -11.47
N LEU A 47 -8.54 -10.96 -10.27
CA LEU A 47 -9.91 -11.47 -10.09
C LEU A 47 -10.94 -10.39 -10.45
N PRO A 48 -12.03 -10.76 -11.14
CA PRO A 48 -13.18 -9.87 -11.29
C PRO A 48 -13.75 -9.46 -9.93
N HIS A 49 -14.22 -8.21 -9.83
CA HIS A 49 -14.70 -7.63 -8.56
C HIS A 49 -15.84 -8.41 -7.90
N ASP A 50 -16.68 -9.08 -8.67
CA ASP A 50 -17.79 -9.91 -8.22
C ASP A 50 -17.34 -11.25 -7.58
N ARG A 51 -16.07 -11.61 -7.74
CA ARG A 51 -15.44 -12.80 -7.13
C ARG A 51 -14.54 -12.47 -5.93
N VAL A 52 -14.39 -11.20 -5.62
CA VAL A 52 -13.62 -10.79 -4.44
C VAL A 52 -14.40 -11.08 -3.18
N VAL A 53 -13.80 -11.84 -2.27
CA VAL A 53 -14.37 -12.16 -0.96
C VAL A 53 -13.64 -11.44 0.16
N PRO A 54 -14.27 -11.23 1.34
CA PRO A 54 -13.60 -10.64 2.49
C PRO A 54 -12.33 -11.39 2.86
N THR A 55 -11.24 -10.66 3.05
CA THR A 55 -9.94 -11.24 3.40
C THR A 55 -9.91 -11.67 4.86
N VAL A 56 -9.64 -12.95 5.09
CA VAL A 56 -9.35 -13.51 6.41
C VAL A 56 -7.84 -13.66 6.56
N GLY A 57 -7.25 -12.81 7.42
CA GLY A 57 -5.81 -12.79 7.63
C GLY A 57 -5.05 -11.96 6.59
N LEU A 58 -4.23 -12.59 5.77
CA LEU A 58 -3.33 -11.98 4.79
C LEU A 58 -3.57 -12.53 3.38
N ASN A 59 -3.68 -11.65 2.39
CA ASN A 59 -3.60 -11.99 0.98
C ASN A 59 -2.35 -11.30 0.37
N ILE A 60 -1.56 -12.05 -0.40
CA ILE A 60 -0.32 -11.55 -0.99
C ILE A 60 -0.48 -11.40 -2.50
N GLY A 61 -0.25 -10.19 -3.00
CA GLY A 61 -0.14 -9.90 -4.42
C GLY A 61 1.28 -9.50 -4.80
N ARG A 62 1.69 -9.86 -6.01
CA ARG A 62 2.98 -9.44 -6.56
C ARG A 62 2.75 -8.84 -7.92
N ILE A 63 3.37 -7.70 -8.16
CA ILE A 63 3.44 -7.08 -9.47
C ILE A 63 4.88 -6.66 -9.74
N GLU A 64 5.25 -6.66 -11.02
CA GLU A 64 6.53 -6.11 -11.45
C GLU A 64 6.25 -4.92 -12.37
N ASP A 65 6.81 -3.78 -12.01
CA ASP A 65 6.91 -2.61 -12.87
C ASP A 65 8.32 -2.52 -13.47
N ALA A 66 8.53 -1.58 -14.39
CA ALA A 66 9.79 -1.43 -15.12
C ALA A 66 11.03 -1.47 -14.19
N ASN A 67 10.94 -0.88 -13.01
CA ASN A 67 12.07 -0.65 -12.11
C ASN A 67 12.02 -1.41 -10.79
N ALA A 68 10.84 -1.93 -10.36
CA ALA A 68 10.65 -2.50 -9.03
C ALA A 68 9.76 -3.74 -9.03
N LYS A 69 9.98 -4.61 -8.05
CA LYS A 69 9.06 -5.69 -7.67
C LYS A 69 8.29 -5.24 -6.44
N LEU A 70 6.96 -5.20 -6.54
CA LEU A 70 6.10 -4.82 -5.44
C LEU A 70 5.40 -6.05 -4.89
N VAL A 71 5.54 -6.27 -3.60
CA VAL A 71 4.85 -7.32 -2.84
C VAL A 71 3.83 -6.65 -1.94
N PHE A 72 2.56 -6.78 -2.28
CA PHE A 72 1.47 -6.24 -1.50
C PHE A 72 1.01 -7.23 -0.45
N TRP A 73 0.87 -6.75 0.77
CA TRP A 73 0.27 -7.46 1.90
C TRP A 73 -1.09 -6.85 2.19
N ASP A 74 -2.14 -7.43 1.61
CA ASP A 74 -3.53 -7.04 1.83
C ASP A 74 -4.04 -7.72 3.10
N LEU A 75 -4.27 -6.94 4.15
CA LEU A 75 -4.64 -7.40 5.47
C LEU A 75 -6.15 -7.20 5.74
N GLY A 76 -6.77 -8.20 6.36
CA GLY A 76 -8.19 -8.15 6.73
C GLY A 76 -8.54 -6.94 7.59
N GLY A 77 -9.60 -6.21 7.21
CA GLY A 77 -10.02 -4.96 7.85
C GLY A 77 -11.05 -5.12 8.97
N GLN A 78 -11.56 -6.32 9.22
CA GLN A 78 -12.48 -6.59 10.32
C GLN A 78 -11.82 -6.31 11.67
N VAL A 79 -12.57 -5.76 12.62
CA VAL A 79 -12.03 -5.30 13.92
C VAL A 79 -11.20 -6.39 14.61
N GLY A 80 -11.69 -7.63 14.66
CA GLY A 80 -10.97 -8.74 15.28
C GLY A 80 -9.69 -9.18 14.57
N LEU A 81 -9.48 -8.77 13.30
CA LEU A 81 -8.30 -9.13 12.52
C LEU A 81 -7.22 -8.04 12.52
N ARG A 82 -7.53 -6.82 12.92
CA ARG A 82 -6.58 -5.69 12.85
C ARG A 82 -5.37 -5.86 13.76
N THR A 83 -5.47 -6.68 14.81
CA THR A 83 -4.35 -6.99 15.73
C THR A 83 -3.18 -7.70 15.05
N ILE A 84 -3.42 -8.33 13.89
CA ILE A 84 -2.34 -8.97 13.15
C ILE A 84 -1.50 -7.98 12.34
N TRP A 85 -1.98 -6.77 12.06
CA TRP A 85 -1.33 -5.79 11.21
C TRP A 85 0.08 -5.43 11.70
N GLU A 86 0.25 -5.27 13.01
CA GLU A 86 1.50 -4.88 13.63
C GLU A 86 2.66 -5.84 13.35
N LYS A 87 2.36 -7.12 13.12
CA LYS A 87 3.36 -8.14 12.77
C LYS A 87 4.08 -7.88 11.45
N TYR A 88 3.48 -7.06 10.57
CA TYR A 88 4.01 -6.75 9.25
C TYR A 88 4.65 -5.37 9.17
N TYR A 89 4.47 -4.52 10.18
CA TYR A 89 4.91 -3.13 10.13
C TYR A 89 6.43 -2.98 10.01
N GLU A 90 7.18 -3.79 10.71
CA GLU A 90 8.65 -3.68 10.72
C GLU A 90 9.28 -3.92 9.35
N GLU A 91 8.71 -4.81 8.55
CA GLU A 91 9.22 -5.18 7.23
C GLU A 91 8.64 -4.35 6.07
N ALA A 92 7.61 -3.56 6.34
CA ALA A 92 6.93 -2.78 5.30
C ALA A 92 7.76 -1.58 4.86
N HIS A 93 7.87 -1.36 3.56
CA HIS A 93 8.51 -0.20 2.97
C HIS A 93 7.56 1.00 2.89
N ALA A 94 6.27 0.75 2.67
CA ALA A 94 5.23 1.77 2.56
C ALA A 94 3.86 1.24 2.97
N VAL A 95 2.89 2.14 3.11
CA VAL A 95 1.51 1.83 3.44
C VAL A 95 0.57 2.46 2.41
N ILE A 96 -0.39 1.68 1.92
CA ILE A 96 -1.59 2.15 1.25
C ILE A 96 -2.74 2.02 2.24
N TYR A 97 -3.35 3.14 2.62
CA TYR A 97 -4.51 3.13 3.50
C TYR A 97 -5.78 3.44 2.71
N VAL A 98 -6.69 2.47 2.64
CA VAL A 98 -7.89 2.52 1.80
C VAL A 98 -9.11 2.90 2.63
N ILE A 99 -9.84 3.92 2.17
CA ILE A 99 -11.07 4.43 2.78
C ILE A 99 -12.22 4.33 1.77
N ASP A 100 -13.36 3.87 2.22
CA ASP A 100 -14.60 3.88 1.45
C ASP A 100 -15.19 5.29 1.44
N ALA A 101 -15.02 6.03 0.33
CA ALA A 101 -15.51 7.41 0.21
C ALA A 101 -17.05 7.50 0.09
N ALA A 102 -17.75 6.38 -0.12
CA ALA A 102 -19.20 6.32 -0.20
C ALA A 102 -19.87 5.97 1.14
N ALA A 103 -19.10 5.56 2.15
CA ALA A 103 -19.64 5.05 3.43
C ALA A 103 -19.33 6.01 4.60
N ALA A 104 -20.07 7.10 4.72
CA ALA A 104 -19.90 8.09 5.79
C ALA A 104 -19.91 7.46 7.20
N SER A 105 -20.70 6.40 7.41
CA SER A 105 -20.75 5.64 8.67
C SER A 105 -19.44 4.97 9.06
N SER A 106 -18.51 4.77 8.10
CA SER A 106 -17.20 4.15 8.35
C SER A 106 -16.07 5.17 8.59
N PHE A 107 -16.32 6.47 8.42
CA PHE A 107 -15.25 7.48 8.45
C PHE A 107 -14.60 7.60 9.82
N GLU A 108 -15.39 7.55 10.91
CA GLU A 108 -14.85 7.63 12.27
C GLU A 108 -13.96 6.41 12.61
N ASP A 109 -14.40 5.20 12.27
CA ASP A 109 -13.58 3.99 12.44
C ASP A 109 -12.33 4.06 11.57
N SER A 110 -12.45 4.51 10.31
CA SER A 110 -11.30 4.69 9.42
C SER A 110 -10.29 5.70 9.97
N LYS A 111 -10.76 6.84 10.48
CA LYS A 111 -9.92 7.88 11.08
C LYS A 111 -9.19 7.37 12.31
N SER A 112 -9.92 6.83 13.28
CA SER A 112 -9.32 6.33 14.53
C SER A 112 -8.33 5.18 14.29
N THR A 113 -8.62 4.34 13.29
CA THR A 113 -7.73 3.25 12.88
C THR A 113 -6.47 3.78 12.19
N LEU A 114 -6.62 4.75 11.28
CA LEU A 114 -5.48 5.41 10.62
C LEU A 114 -4.56 6.09 11.63
N GLU A 115 -5.11 6.81 12.61
CA GLU A 115 -4.31 7.44 13.66
C GLU A 115 -3.47 6.42 14.46
N LYS A 116 -4.02 5.24 14.77
CA LYS A 116 -3.26 4.16 15.44
C LYS A 116 -2.10 3.67 14.56
N VAL A 117 -2.37 3.46 13.27
CA VAL A 117 -1.33 3.06 12.29
C VAL A 117 -0.22 4.09 12.22
N LEU A 118 -0.57 5.38 12.17
CA LEU A 118 0.39 6.48 12.04
C LEU A 118 1.29 6.67 13.25
N ARG A 119 0.77 6.39 14.46
CA ARG A 119 1.53 6.52 15.73
C ARG A 119 2.47 5.34 15.99
N HIS A 120 2.36 4.26 15.22
CA HIS A 120 3.15 3.07 15.47
C HIS A 120 4.61 3.27 15.06
N GLU A 121 5.54 3.04 16.00
CA GLU A 121 6.97 3.28 15.81
C GLU A 121 7.58 2.51 14.64
N HIS A 122 7.15 1.27 14.42
CA HIS A 122 7.63 0.42 13.33
C HIS A 122 7.22 0.92 11.92
N LEU A 123 6.30 1.88 11.82
CA LEU A 123 5.93 2.53 10.56
C LEU A 123 6.47 3.96 10.43
N ARG A 124 7.31 4.39 11.36
CA ARG A 124 7.90 5.72 11.31
C ARG A 124 8.68 5.93 10.00
N GLY A 125 8.41 7.05 9.33
CA GLY A 125 9.04 7.41 8.06
C GLY A 125 8.59 6.59 6.84
N ALA A 126 7.67 5.62 6.99
CA ALA A 126 7.11 4.90 5.85
C ALA A 126 6.24 5.84 5.00
N PRO A 127 6.47 5.96 3.68
CA PRO A 127 5.56 6.66 2.79
C PRO A 127 4.13 6.14 2.90
N LEU A 128 3.16 7.05 2.82
CA LEU A 128 1.75 6.76 3.01
C LEU A 128 0.92 7.24 1.82
N LEU A 129 0.28 6.33 1.11
CA LEU A 129 -0.75 6.64 0.13
C LEU A 129 -2.13 6.44 0.78
N ILE A 130 -2.89 7.51 0.91
CA ILE A 130 -4.27 7.46 1.37
C ILE A 130 -5.18 7.44 0.15
N VAL A 131 -5.97 6.39 0.03
CA VAL A 131 -6.86 6.14 -1.11
C VAL A 131 -8.29 6.39 -0.70
N ALA A 132 -8.91 7.45 -1.24
CA ALA A 132 -10.36 7.68 -1.18
C ALA A 132 -11.02 6.84 -2.28
N ASN A 133 -11.39 5.60 -1.94
CA ASN A 133 -11.86 4.61 -2.89
C ASN A 133 -13.36 4.74 -3.21
N LYS A 134 -13.81 4.05 -4.26
CA LYS A 134 -15.18 3.96 -4.76
C LYS A 134 -15.67 5.24 -5.46
N GLN A 135 -14.78 5.95 -6.12
CA GLN A 135 -15.08 7.15 -6.88
C GLN A 135 -15.92 6.91 -8.16
N ASP A 136 -16.24 5.67 -8.45
CA ASP A 136 -17.20 5.24 -9.47
C ASP A 136 -18.66 5.43 -9.02
N LEU A 137 -18.91 5.56 -7.71
CA LEU A 137 -20.24 5.74 -7.14
C LEU A 137 -20.65 7.22 -7.13
N SER A 138 -21.96 7.49 -7.18
CA SER A 138 -22.51 8.84 -7.03
C SER A 138 -22.61 9.25 -5.55
N GLY A 139 -22.44 10.54 -5.28
CA GLY A 139 -22.61 11.09 -3.92
C GLY A 139 -21.47 10.75 -2.95
N VAL A 140 -20.30 10.36 -3.47
CA VAL A 140 -19.10 10.16 -2.64
C VAL A 140 -18.59 11.50 -2.12
N ILE A 141 -17.99 11.48 -0.95
CA ILE A 141 -17.25 12.64 -0.42
C ILE A 141 -16.05 12.94 -1.31
N THR A 142 -15.77 14.22 -1.51
CA THR A 142 -14.58 14.62 -2.25
C THR A 142 -13.30 14.30 -1.47
N ASP A 143 -12.19 14.14 -2.18
CA ASP A 143 -10.87 13.94 -1.57
C ASP A 143 -10.49 15.11 -0.63
N GLU A 144 -10.80 16.35 -1.00
CA GLU A 144 -10.57 17.54 -0.18
C GLU A 144 -11.40 17.54 1.12
N GLU A 145 -12.67 17.15 1.04
CA GLU A 145 -13.55 17.05 2.21
C GLU A 145 -13.11 15.92 3.14
N LEU A 146 -12.76 14.76 2.57
CA LEU A 146 -12.26 13.63 3.36
C LEU A 146 -10.91 13.95 4.00
N ALA A 147 -10.00 14.60 3.29
CA ALA A 147 -8.70 15.04 3.84
C ALA A 147 -8.88 16.02 5.01
N ARG A 148 -9.84 16.95 4.89
CA ARG A 148 -10.20 17.85 6.01
C ARG A 148 -10.78 17.10 7.20
N TYR A 149 -11.66 16.13 6.96
CA TYR A 149 -12.26 15.30 8.01
C TYR A 149 -11.22 14.50 8.79
N LEU A 150 -10.25 13.94 8.08
CA LEU A 150 -9.19 13.12 8.67
C LEU A 150 -8.17 13.94 9.48
N HIS A 151 -8.18 15.27 9.38
CA HIS A 151 -7.23 16.17 10.07
C HIS A 151 -5.75 15.78 9.89
N LEU A 152 -5.35 15.44 8.66
CA LEU A 152 -4.02 14.92 8.33
C LEU A 152 -2.85 15.90 8.56
N LYS A 153 -3.07 17.02 9.24
CA LYS A 153 -2.04 18.03 9.55
C LYS A 153 -0.87 17.50 10.40
N GLU A 154 -1.04 16.36 11.05
CA GLU A 154 -0.03 15.74 11.93
C GLU A 154 0.93 14.81 11.15
N LEU A 155 0.82 14.74 9.82
CA LEU A 155 1.63 13.83 8.97
C LEU A 155 3.01 14.39 8.58
N ASN A 156 3.44 15.50 9.18
CA ASN A 156 4.66 16.24 8.81
C ASN A 156 5.97 15.42 8.88
N GLU A 157 5.96 14.21 9.44
CA GLU A 157 7.16 13.38 9.60
C GLU A 157 7.36 12.35 8.47
N ARG A 158 6.43 12.25 7.50
CA ARG A 158 6.48 11.27 6.41
C ARG A 158 5.94 11.82 5.11
N PRO A 159 6.46 11.38 3.95
CA PRO A 159 5.81 11.68 2.69
C PRO A 159 4.43 11.00 2.65
N TYR A 160 3.41 11.78 2.30
CA TYR A 160 2.07 11.24 2.09
C TYR A 160 1.41 11.85 0.85
N MET A 161 0.53 11.10 0.24
CA MET A 161 -0.33 11.54 -0.84
C MET A 161 -1.76 11.10 -0.54
N PHE A 162 -2.70 11.94 -0.91
CA PHE A 162 -4.12 11.63 -0.91
C PHE A 162 -4.58 11.50 -2.36
N GLU A 163 -5.23 10.39 -2.71
CA GLU A 163 -5.64 10.12 -4.09
C GLU A 163 -7.08 9.61 -4.14
N ALA A 164 -7.87 10.23 -5.01
CA ALA A 164 -9.23 9.77 -5.32
C ALA A 164 -9.15 8.61 -6.32
N VAL A 165 -9.64 7.44 -5.92
CA VAL A 165 -9.46 6.19 -6.67
C VAL A 165 -10.78 5.46 -6.87
N SER A 166 -10.91 4.79 -7.99
CA SER A 166 -11.88 3.71 -8.18
C SER A 166 -11.15 2.38 -8.39
N ALA A 167 -11.21 1.51 -7.41
CA ALA A 167 -10.70 0.15 -7.54
C ALA A 167 -11.53 -0.69 -8.54
N TYR A 168 -12.74 -0.22 -8.88
CA TYR A 168 -13.62 -0.85 -9.86
C TYR A 168 -13.15 -0.59 -11.30
N ASP A 169 -13.03 0.67 -11.68
CA ASP A 169 -12.65 1.07 -13.05
C ASP A 169 -11.15 1.31 -13.26
N GLY A 170 -10.39 1.54 -12.21
CA GLY A 170 -8.93 1.73 -12.23
C GLY A 170 -8.48 3.19 -12.18
N ARG A 171 -9.41 4.14 -12.10
CA ARG A 171 -9.10 5.58 -12.03
C ARG A 171 -8.24 5.88 -10.80
N GLY A 172 -7.22 6.73 -10.96
CA GLY A 172 -6.32 7.18 -9.91
C GLY A 172 -5.27 6.15 -9.45
N ILE A 173 -5.43 4.86 -9.76
CA ILE A 173 -4.53 3.79 -9.26
C ILE A 173 -3.09 4.00 -9.72
N LYS A 174 -2.90 4.26 -11.03
CA LYS A 174 -1.56 4.41 -11.58
C LYS A 174 -0.83 5.62 -11.01
N SER A 175 -1.50 6.77 -10.92
CA SER A 175 -0.95 8.00 -10.34
C SER A 175 -0.47 7.77 -8.90
N GLY A 176 -1.34 7.20 -8.06
CA GLY A 176 -1.00 6.89 -6.66
C GLY A 176 0.16 5.91 -6.52
N LEU A 177 0.19 4.86 -7.36
CA LEU A 177 1.26 3.86 -7.29
C LEU A 177 2.60 4.42 -7.77
N ASP A 178 2.63 5.14 -8.88
CA ASP A 178 3.85 5.76 -9.42
C ASP A 178 4.49 6.69 -8.37
N TRP A 179 3.67 7.54 -7.73
CA TRP A 179 4.13 8.38 -6.63
C TRP A 179 4.68 7.55 -5.47
N LEU A 180 3.96 6.49 -5.06
CA LEU A 180 4.37 5.66 -3.92
C LEU A 180 5.72 4.99 -4.16
N VAL A 181 5.95 4.45 -5.36
CA VAL A 181 7.22 3.83 -5.75
C VAL A 181 8.35 4.84 -5.68
N GLU A 182 8.16 6.05 -6.22
CA GLU A 182 9.15 7.13 -6.15
C GLU A 182 9.51 7.48 -4.70
N GLN A 183 8.52 7.56 -3.81
CA GLN A 183 8.78 7.84 -2.39
C GLN A 183 9.48 6.68 -1.68
N ILE A 184 9.14 5.43 -2.00
CA ILE A 184 9.82 4.25 -1.44
C ILE A 184 11.31 4.28 -1.80
N GLU A 185 11.65 4.54 -3.06
CA GLU A 185 13.04 4.55 -3.53
C GLU A 185 13.90 5.62 -2.82
N ARG A 186 13.30 6.77 -2.50
CA ARG A 186 13.95 7.91 -1.82
C ARG A 186 13.92 7.82 -0.29
N SER A 187 13.24 6.84 0.27
CA SER A 187 12.99 6.75 1.71
C SER A 187 14.21 6.28 2.48
N LYS A 188 14.58 7.00 3.56
CA LYS A 188 15.57 6.56 4.54
C LYS A 188 15.17 5.22 5.19
N ARG A 189 13.88 4.94 5.28
CA ARG A 189 13.36 3.65 5.75
C ARG A 189 13.77 2.51 4.82
N THR A 190 13.66 2.71 3.52
CA THR A 190 14.09 1.73 2.51
C THR A 190 15.60 1.46 2.61
N GLU A 191 16.40 2.50 2.79
CA GLU A 191 17.85 2.34 3.03
C GLU A 191 18.14 1.52 4.28
N ALA A 192 17.44 1.77 5.38
CA ALA A 192 17.59 1.03 6.62
C ALA A 192 17.16 -0.45 6.48
N LEU A 193 16.07 -0.72 5.76
CA LEU A 193 15.61 -2.10 5.50
C LEU A 193 16.59 -2.86 4.60
N ARG A 194 17.16 -2.22 3.57
CA ARG A 194 18.21 -2.82 2.72
C ARG A 194 19.46 -3.13 3.53
N ALA A 195 19.88 -2.24 4.41
CA ALA A 195 21.06 -2.47 5.27
C ALA A 195 20.85 -3.68 6.20
N ARG A 196 19.67 -3.81 6.81
CA ARG A 196 19.32 -4.97 7.64
C ARG A 196 19.34 -6.28 6.84
N ALA A 197 18.77 -6.29 5.63
CA ALA A 197 18.77 -7.46 4.76
C ALA A 197 20.18 -7.86 4.31
N GLY A 198 21.06 -6.90 4.04
CA GLY A 198 22.47 -7.15 3.67
C GLY A 198 23.28 -7.76 4.82
N VAL A 199 23.03 -7.39 6.05
CA VAL A 199 23.67 -7.97 7.24
C VAL A 199 23.19 -9.40 7.49
N ALA A 200 21.90 -9.68 7.30
CA ALA A 200 21.34 -11.02 7.46
C ALA A 200 21.82 -12.04 6.42
N GLY A 201 22.27 -11.57 5.25
CA GLY A 201 22.79 -12.44 4.17
C GLY A 201 24.29 -12.78 4.29
N GLN A 202 24.99 -12.30 5.35
CA GLN A 202 26.42 -12.54 5.61
C GLN A 202 26.68 -13.50 6.76
N ILE A 203 25.66 -14.08 7.38
CA ILE A 203 25.72 -15.11 8.42
C ILE A 203 25.25 -16.44 7.81
#